data_9d3d599a121556ca50be76b2cbb3d9ec
#
_entry.id   9d3d599a121556ca50be76b2cbb3d9ec
#
_cell.length_a   1.000
_cell.length_b   1.000
_cell.length_c   1.000
_cell.angle_alpha   90.00
_cell.angle_beta   90.00
_cell.angle_gamma   90.00
#
_symmetry.space_group_name_H-M   'P 1'
#
loop_
_entity.id
_entity.type
_entity.pdbx_description
1 polymer ?
#
loop_
_entity_poly.entity_id
_entity_poly.type
_entity_poly.pdbx_seq_one_letter_code
_entity_poly.pdbx_strand_id
1 'polypeptide(L)'
;AKIPGGPLTEKWDRHRFELKLVNPANKKKFDIIVVGTGLAGASAAATMAELGYNVKNFCIQDTPRRAHSIAAQGGINAAKNYANDGDSTWRLFYDTVKGGDFRSREANVYRLAQLSTQIIDHCVAQGIPFARDYGGLLDNRSFGGAQVSRTFYAKGQTGQQLLLGAYSALMRQVAKGKVEMFPRREMMDLVVVDGKARGIVVRNLITGKLETYAAHAVVLATGGYGNAYFLSTNAMSCNVTAAYRAYKRGAYFANPCFTQIHPTCIPVHGTYQSKLTLMSESLRNDGRVWVPKQPGDKRPPNQIPESERDYYLERKYPNFGNLVPRDVASRNAKEQCDKGKGVGETGLAVYLDFADAIKRDGKDVIEAKYGNLFEMYEKITGENPYETPMQIYPAVHYTMGGLWVDYNLMSTIDGLFVLGEANFSDHGANRLGASALMQGLADGYFIIPYTIGGYLAGTSLPEVKTDHDAFAKSKADINAQVEKLLSIKGDRTVDEIHRELGMILWDYCGMSRDMEGLEKALGMIRELRAQFWKEVNVPGSSEDLNQSLERAGRVADFLEFGELMVVDALNREESCGCHFNLACQTEDHEALRDDANYCHVNAWEFQGNEASPTLHTEPLVFENVEPTQRSYK
;
A
#
# COMPACT_ATOMS: atom_id res chain seq x y z
N ALA A 1 -0.72 21.89 -3.30
CA ALA A 1 -1.39 20.87 -2.44
C ALA A 1 -2.79 21.30 -2.01
N LYS A 2 -3.17 22.55 -2.17
CA LYS A 2 -4.48 23.12 -1.83
C LYS A 2 -4.87 22.88 -0.36
N ILE A 3 -3.92 22.94 0.54
CA ILE A 3 -4.17 22.81 1.97
C ILE A 3 -4.83 24.10 2.47
N PRO A 4 -6.00 24.03 3.16
CA PRO A 4 -6.66 25.22 3.67
C PRO A 4 -5.85 25.90 4.78
N GLY A 5 -6.04 27.22 4.94
CA GLY A 5 -5.44 27.99 6.02
C GLY A 5 -6.10 27.74 7.37
N GLY A 6 -5.59 28.39 8.39
CA GLY A 6 -6.12 28.31 9.74
C GLY A 6 -5.50 27.22 10.62
N PRO A 7 -5.99 27.07 11.87
CA PRO A 7 -5.46 26.09 12.81
C PRO A 7 -5.60 24.65 12.31
N LEU A 8 -4.60 23.82 12.58
CA LEU A 8 -4.55 22.43 12.17
C LEU A 8 -5.82 21.65 12.56
N THR A 9 -6.29 21.86 13.77
CA THR A 9 -7.47 21.19 14.33
C THR A 9 -8.79 21.52 13.65
N GLU A 10 -8.84 22.64 12.93
CA GLU A 10 -10.06 23.16 12.29
C GLU A 10 -10.05 23.04 10.76
N LYS A 11 -8.89 22.74 10.16
CA LYS A 11 -8.72 22.79 8.70
C LYS A 11 -9.77 21.97 7.95
N TRP A 12 -9.98 20.71 8.35
CA TRP A 12 -10.90 19.82 7.65
C TRP A 12 -12.36 20.23 7.85
N ASP A 13 -12.78 20.51 9.07
CA ASP A 13 -14.16 20.88 9.35
C ASP A 13 -14.55 22.18 8.63
N ARG A 14 -13.69 23.18 8.66
CA ARG A 14 -13.93 24.44 7.93
C ARG A 14 -13.96 24.18 6.42
N HIS A 15 -13.00 23.43 5.89
CA HIS A 15 -12.91 23.15 4.46
C HIS A 15 -14.16 22.45 3.94
N ARG A 16 -14.62 21.39 4.60
CA ARG A 16 -15.80 20.64 4.16
C ARG A 16 -17.10 21.45 4.25
N PHE A 17 -17.19 22.38 5.20
CA PHE A 17 -18.35 23.27 5.29
C PHE A 17 -18.32 24.40 4.26
N GLU A 18 -17.17 24.83 3.83
CA GLU A 18 -17.01 25.87 2.82
C GLU A 18 -17.20 25.37 1.39
N LEU A 19 -17.09 24.05 1.14
CA LEU A 19 -17.28 23.47 -0.18
C LEU A 19 -18.73 23.61 -0.63
N LYS A 20 -18.91 24.15 -1.84
CA LYS A 20 -20.21 24.14 -2.51
C LYS A 20 -20.43 22.76 -3.11
N LEU A 21 -21.42 22.04 -2.60
CA LEU A 21 -21.72 20.69 -3.04
C LEU A 21 -22.83 20.69 -4.10
N VAL A 22 -22.87 19.65 -4.90
CA VAL A 22 -23.98 19.42 -5.85
C VAL A 22 -25.29 19.33 -5.06
N ASN A 23 -26.31 20.03 -5.55
CA ASN A 23 -27.66 19.91 -5.00
C ASN A 23 -28.11 18.45 -5.07
N PRO A 24 -28.69 17.89 -3.98
CA PRO A 24 -29.15 16.49 -3.95
C PRO A 24 -30.03 16.09 -5.14
N ALA A 25 -30.91 16.96 -5.61
CA ALA A 25 -31.77 16.70 -6.76
C ALA A 25 -31.01 16.55 -8.08
N ASN A 26 -29.80 17.10 -8.18
CA ASN A 26 -28.97 17.08 -9.38
C ASN A 26 -27.90 15.97 -9.38
N LYS A 27 -27.67 15.30 -8.27
CA LYS A 27 -26.65 14.24 -8.17
C LYS A 27 -26.85 13.12 -9.18
N LYS A 28 -28.10 12.76 -9.47
CA LYS A 28 -28.47 11.75 -10.48
C LYS A 28 -28.07 12.10 -11.91
N LYS A 29 -27.63 13.33 -12.16
CA LYS A 29 -27.13 13.78 -13.48
C LYS A 29 -25.65 13.53 -13.67
N PHE A 30 -24.95 13.11 -12.63
CA PHE A 30 -23.52 12.90 -12.67
C PHE A 30 -23.18 11.42 -12.59
N ASP A 31 -22.30 10.99 -13.50
CA ASP A 31 -21.76 9.64 -13.57
C ASP A 31 -20.34 9.64 -12.99
N ILE A 32 -20.09 8.72 -12.07
CA ILE A 32 -18.79 8.54 -11.44
C ILE A 32 -18.29 7.13 -11.71
N ILE A 33 -17.06 7.02 -12.18
CA ILE A 33 -16.36 5.74 -12.32
C ILE A 33 -15.47 5.53 -11.09
N VAL A 34 -15.58 4.35 -10.46
CA VAL A 34 -14.68 3.93 -9.39
C VAL A 34 -13.96 2.66 -9.84
N VAL A 35 -12.64 2.72 -9.92
CA VAL A 35 -11.79 1.59 -10.29
C VAL A 35 -11.16 1.02 -9.02
N GLY A 36 -11.51 -0.21 -8.70
CA GLY A 36 -11.09 -0.90 -7.48
C GLY A 36 -12.26 -1.18 -6.54
N THR A 37 -12.17 -2.27 -5.81
CA THR A 37 -13.21 -2.76 -4.89
C THR A 37 -12.65 -3.18 -3.53
N GLY A 38 -11.42 -2.77 -3.22
CA GLY A 38 -10.88 -2.86 -1.87
C GLY A 38 -11.62 -1.91 -0.92
N LEU A 39 -11.10 -1.71 0.28
CA LEU A 39 -11.77 -0.85 1.26
C LEU A 39 -12.00 0.57 0.74
N ALA A 40 -11.01 1.16 0.08
CA ALA A 40 -11.14 2.50 -0.48
C ALA A 40 -12.18 2.55 -1.61
N GLY A 41 -12.11 1.61 -2.55
CA GLY A 41 -13.01 1.59 -3.72
C GLY A 41 -14.45 1.22 -3.36
N ALA A 42 -14.64 0.19 -2.54
CA ALA A 42 -15.96 -0.25 -2.12
C ALA A 42 -16.66 0.80 -1.26
N SER A 43 -15.94 1.42 -0.32
CA SER A 43 -16.49 2.50 0.51
C SER A 43 -16.87 3.73 -0.30
N ALA A 44 -16.01 4.14 -1.24
CA ALA A 44 -16.30 5.26 -2.14
C ALA A 44 -17.51 5.00 -3.03
N ALA A 45 -17.55 3.85 -3.70
CA ALA A 45 -18.66 3.49 -4.60
C ALA A 45 -19.99 3.42 -3.85
N ALA A 46 -20.01 2.76 -2.68
CA ALA A 46 -21.21 2.66 -1.86
C ALA A 46 -21.71 4.04 -1.40
N THR A 47 -20.81 4.89 -0.93
CA THR A 47 -21.15 6.21 -0.41
C THR A 47 -21.62 7.16 -1.52
N MET A 48 -20.94 7.19 -2.66
CA MET A 48 -21.34 8.03 -3.79
C MET A 48 -22.74 7.65 -4.29
N ALA A 49 -23.00 6.34 -4.43
CA ALA A 49 -24.31 5.84 -4.86
C ALA A 49 -25.41 6.16 -3.84
N GLU A 50 -25.13 6.00 -2.55
CA GLU A 50 -26.07 6.34 -1.48
C GLU A 50 -26.43 7.84 -1.47
N LEU A 51 -25.48 8.71 -1.83
CA LEU A 51 -25.70 10.14 -1.96
C LEU A 51 -26.52 10.54 -3.18
N GLY A 52 -26.71 9.65 -4.15
CA GLY A 52 -27.55 9.88 -5.33
C GLY A 52 -26.82 9.93 -6.68
N TYR A 53 -25.51 9.80 -6.71
CA TYR A 53 -24.74 9.72 -7.97
C TYR A 53 -24.96 8.38 -8.67
N ASN A 54 -24.78 8.36 -10.00
CA ASN A 54 -24.72 7.12 -10.76
C ASN A 54 -23.27 6.61 -10.73
N VAL A 55 -23.06 5.37 -10.27
CA VAL A 55 -21.72 4.83 -10.09
C VAL A 55 -21.51 3.59 -10.96
N LYS A 56 -20.40 3.56 -11.70
CA LYS A 56 -19.86 2.36 -12.34
C LYS A 56 -18.62 1.94 -11.57
N ASN A 57 -18.62 0.72 -11.08
CA ASN A 57 -17.52 0.20 -10.26
C ASN A 57 -16.86 -1.00 -10.94
N PHE A 58 -15.55 -0.95 -11.09
CA PHE A 58 -14.76 -1.93 -11.84
C PHE A 58 -13.83 -2.68 -10.91
N CYS A 59 -13.73 -3.99 -11.07
CA CYS A 59 -12.71 -4.80 -10.42
C CYS A 59 -12.11 -5.82 -11.38
N ILE A 60 -10.86 -6.15 -11.13
CA ILE A 60 -10.08 -7.09 -11.95
C ILE A 60 -10.43 -8.55 -11.64
N GLN A 61 -10.90 -8.81 -10.42
CA GLN A 61 -11.28 -10.14 -9.96
C GLN A 61 -12.72 -10.49 -10.37
N ASP A 62 -13.09 -11.74 -10.16
CA ASP A 62 -14.43 -12.26 -10.43
C ASP A 62 -15.49 -11.75 -9.46
N THR A 63 -15.06 -11.27 -8.29
CA THR A 63 -15.93 -10.70 -7.26
C THR A 63 -15.27 -9.52 -6.55
N PRO A 64 -16.05 -8.47 -6.19
CA PRO A 64 -15.52 -7.31 -5.46
C PRO A 64 -14.83 -7.63 -4.14
N ARG A 65 -15.20 -8.71 -3.47
CA ARG A 65 -14.65 -9.09 -2.15
C ARG A 65 -13.29 -9.79 -2.22
N ARG A 66 -12.66 -9.91 -3.38
CA ARG A 66 -11.33 -10.53 -3.54
C ARG A 66 -10.20 -9.52 -3.67
N ALA A 67 -10.40 -8.31 -3.21
CA ALA A 67 -9.36 -7.29 -3.16
C ALA A 67 -8.31 -7.60 -2.10
N HIS A 68 -7.12 -7.04 -2.23
CA HIS A 68 -5.99 -7.26 -1.30
C HIS A 68 -6.35 -6.93 0.16
N SER A 69 -7.26 -6.00 0.40
CA SER A 69 -7.71 -5.65 1.77
C SER A 69 -8.13 -6.86 2.61
N ILE A 70 -8.61 -7.93 1.97
CA ILE A 70 -9.01 -9.17 2.66
C ILE A 70 -7.84 -9.85 3.40
N ALA A 71 -6.61 -9.62 2.96
CA ALA A 71 -5.42 -10.26 3.52
C ALA A 71 -4.88 -9.58 4.78
N ALA A 72 -5.36 -8.39 5.14
CA ALA A 72 -4.88 -7.67 6.31
C ALA A 72 -5.35 -8.35 7.60
N GLN A 73 -4.42 -8.59 8.51
CA GLN A 73 -4.65 -9.39 9.72
C GLN A 73 -4.60 -8.58 11.00
N GLY A 74 -3.74 -7.59 11.07
CA GLY A 74 -3.31 -6.96 12.32
C GLY A 74 -4.37 -6.13 13.02
N GLY A 75 -5.07 -5.27 12.31
CA GLY A 75 -6.04 -4.37 12.91
C GLY A 75 -6.16 -3.03 12.21
N ILE A 76 -6.89 -2.14 12.83
CA ILE A 76 -7.13 -0.77 12.37
C ILE A 76 -6.98 0.20 13.54
N ASN A 77 -6.19 1.26 13.36
CA ASN A 77 -5.96 2.28 14.39
C ASN A 77 -7.14 3.25 14.52
N ALA A 78 -7.40 3.65 15.75
CA ALA A 78 -8.28 4.79 16.03
C ALA A 78 -7.91 5.43 17.38
N ALA A 79 -7.97 6.75 17.45
CA ALA A 79 -7.62 7.52 18.64
C ALA A 79 -8.78 7.60 19.65
N LYS A 80 -9.29 6.43 20.06
CA LYS A 80 -10.41 6.31 21.01
C LYS A 80 -10.01 6.41 22.48
N ASN A 81 -8.73 6.13 22.78
CA ASN A 81 -8.21 6.11 24.16
C ASN A 81 -9.01 5.21 25.11
N TYR A 82 -9.50 4.07 24.64
CA TYR A 82 -10.28 3.15 25.47
C TYR A 82 -9.46 2.49 26.59
N ALA A 83 -8.16 2.29 26.35
CA ALA A 83 -7.24 1.77 27.38
C ALA A 83 -6.85 2.83 28.42
N ASN A 84 -7.19 4.10 28.20
CA ASN A 84 -6.85 5.25 29.04
C ASN A 84 -5.34 5.35 29.32
N ASP A 85 -4.53 5.05 28.32
CA ASP A 85 -3.06 5.05 28.39
C ASP A 85 -2.45 6.32 27.75
N GLY A 86 -3.25 7.35 27.58
CA GLY A 86 -2.82 8.68 27.12
C GLY A 86 -2.86 8.86 25.61
N ASP A 87 -3.63 8.06 24.88
CA ASP A 87 -3.84 8.29 23.45
C ASP A 87 -4.74 9.49 23.18
N SER A 88 -4.59 10.07 22.00
CA SER A 88 -5.40 11.20 21.52
C SER A 88 -5.23 11.33 20.01
N THR A 89 -6.10 12.12 19.39
CA THR A 89 -5.97 12.50 17.97
C THR A 89 -4.60 13.14 17.70
N TRP A 90 -4.13 14.02 18.58
CA TRP A 90 -2.80 14.63 18.47
C TRP A 90 -1.67 13.59 18.54
N ARG A 91 -1.77 12.64 19.46
CA ARG A 91 -0.75 11.61 19.61
C ARG A 91 -0.70 10.68 18.40
N LEU A 92 -1.85 10.26 17.88
CA LEU A 92 -1.90 9.47 16.64
C LEU A 92 -1.32 10.25 15.46
N PHE A 93 -1.65 11.52 15.34
CA PHE A 93 -1.06 12.41 14.35
C PHE A 93 0.46 12.49 14.48
N TYR A 94 0.96 12.78 15.68
CA TYR A 94 2.39 12.89 15.95
C TYR A 94 3.13 11.58 15.65
N ASP A 95 2.61 10.45 16.15
CA ASP A 95 3.21 9.13 15.93
C ASP A 95 3.26 8.79 14.44
N THR A 96 2.24 9.16 13.69
CA THR A 96 2.17 8.91 12.23
C THR A 96 3.19 9.77 11.48
N VAL A 97 3.31 11.05 11.80
CA VAL A 97 4.30 11.95 11.19
C VAL A 97 5.72 11.48 11.53
N LYS A 98 5.99 11.20 12.80
CA LYS A 98 7.30 10.67 13.25
C LYS A 98 7.60 9.32 12.60
N GLY A 99 6.63 8.40 12.63
CA GLY A 99 6.77 7.08 12.01
C GLY A 99 7.08 7.15 10.53
N GLY A 100 6.51 8.10 9.81
CA GLY A 100 6.78 8.41 8.41
C GLY A 100 8.05 9.24 8.18
N ASP A 101 8.82 9.44 9.21
CA ASP A 101 10.10 10.15 9.19
C ASP A 101 10.01 11.57 8.61
N PHE A 102 8.94 12.29 9.00
CA PHE A 102 8.71 13.69 8.63
C PHE A 102 8.73 13.96 7.11
N ARG A 103 8.14 13.04 6.34
CA ARG A 103 7.99 13.17 4.88
C ARG A 103 6.53 13.12 4.43
N SER A 104 5.60 13.54 5.30
CA SER A 104 4.16 13.63 5.02
C SER A 104 3.65 15.05 5.29
N ARG A 105 2.46 15.35 4.77
CA ARG A 105 1.76 16.62 5.01
C ARG A 105 1.09 16.60 6.36
N GLU A 106 1.37 17.56 7.22
CA GLU A 106 0.73 17.67 8.54
C GLU A 106 -0.80 17.67 8.46
N ALA A 107 -1.36 18.46 7.58
CA ALA A 107 -2.81 18.63 7.49
C ALA A 107 -3.53 17.34 7.09
N ASN A 108 -2.96 16.58 6.15
CA ASN A 108 -3.51 15.30 5.70
C ASN A 108 -3.44 14.26 6.82
N VAL A 109 -2.32 14.17 7.51
CA VAL A 109 -2.14 13.22 8.62
C VAL A 109 -3.06 13.56 9.79
N TYR A 110 -3.19 14.84 10.13
CA TYR A 110 -4.10 15.25 11.20
C TYR A 110 -5.56 14.91 10.86
N ARG A 111 -5.99 15.17 9.64
CA ARG A 111 -7.32 14.80 9.16
C ARG A 111 -7.57 13.30 9.29
N LEU A 112 -6.60 12.49 8.91
CA LEU A 112 -6.70 11.03 9.05
C LEU A 112 -6.88 10.63 10.52
N ALA A 113 -6.06 11.17 11.42
CA ALA A 113 -6.16 10.91 12.85
C ALA A 113 -7.51 11.35 13.44
N GLN A 114 -7.99 12.52 13.02
CA GLN A 114 -9.28 13.06 13.43
C GLN A 114 -10.45 12.19 12.99
N LEU A 115 -10.42 11.65 11.77
CA LEU A 115 -11.47 10.80 11.22
C LEU A 115 -11.44 9.37 11.79
N SER A 116 -10.33 8.93 12.37
CA SER A 116 -10.16 7.55 12.83
C SER A 116 -11.25 7.08 13.79
N THR A 117 -11.68 7.94 14.70
CA THR A 117 -12.72 7.62 15.69
C THR A 117 -14.08 7.39 15.02
N GLN A 118 -14.40 8.21 14.02
CA GLN A 118 -15.65 8.07 13.26
C GLN A 118 -15.67 6.81 12.40
N ILE A 119 -14.52 6.42 11.88
CA ILE A 119 -14.37 5.17 11.08
C ILE A 119 -14.73 3.96 11.93
N ILE A 120 -14.23 3.88 13.16
CA ILE A 120 -14.52 2.75 14.07
C ILE A 120 -16.02 2.71 14.41
N ASP A 121 -16.63 3.84 14.73
CA ASP A 121 -18.05 3.90 15.01
C ASP A 121 -18.89 3.46 13.81
N HIS A 122 -18.50 3.88 12.63
CA HIS A 122 -19.15 3.46 11.38
C HIS A 122 -19.03 1.94 11.15
N CYS A 123 -17.84 1.38 11.35
CA CYS A 123 -17.62 -0.06 11.21
C CYS A 123 -18.42 -0.88 12.23
N VAL A 124 -18.51 -0.42 13.47
CA VAL A 124 -19.36 -1.06 14.49
C VAL A 124 -20.83 -1.03 14.07
N ALA A 125 -21.30 0.10 13.56
CA ALA A 125 -22.67 0.24 13.05
C ALA A 125 -22.95 -0.69 11.84
N GLN A 126 -21.93 -1.00 11.05
CA GLN A 126 -22.04 -1.97 9.95
C GLN A 126 -22.04 -3.44 10.42
N GLY A 127 -21.84 -3.68 11.71
CA GLY A 127 -21.83 -5.04 12.27
C GLY A 127 -20.46 -5.73 12.19
N ILE A 128 -19.36 -5.00 12.05
CA ILE A 128 -18.04 -5.59 12.06
C ILE A 128 -17.76 -6.22 13.42
N PRO A 129 -17.40 -7.53 13.50
CA PRO A 129 -17.26 -8.26 14.75
C PRO A 129 -15.86 -8.03 15.37
N PHE A 130 -15.59 -6.81 15.80
CA PHE A 130 -14.37 -6.52 16.53
C PHE A 130 -14.29 -7.33 17.83
N ALA A 131 -13.09 -7.71 18.23
CA ALA A 131 -12.84 -8.30 19.52
C ALA A 131 -13.29 -7.34 20.64
N ARG A 132 -13.84 -7.92 21.72
CA ARG A 132 -14.31 -7.16 22.88
C ARG A 132 -13.63 -7.67 24.15
N ASP A 133 -13.46 -6.77 25.10
CA ASP A 133 -12.96 -7.10 26.42
C ASP A 133 -14.06 -7.74 27.28
N TYR A 134 -13.72 -8.11 28.50
CA TYR A 134 -14.67 -8.73 29.44
C TYR A 134 -15.87 -7.82 29.76
N GLY A 135 -15.66 -6.50 29.75
CA GLY A 135 -16.72 -5.51 30.00
C GLY A 135 -17.60 -5.24 28.78
N GLY A 136 -17.33 -5.88 27.66
CA GLY A 136 -18.09 -5.69 26.42
C GLY A 136 -17.66 -4.49 25.58
N LEU A 137 -16.63 -3.76 25.97
CA LEU A 137 -16.05 -2.69 25.17
C LEU A 137 -15.17 -3.27 24.07
N LEU A 138 -14.94 -2.48 23.01
CA LEU A 138 -14.02 -2.89 21.96
C LEU A 138 -12.62 -3.04 22.52
N ASP A 139 -12.03 -4.20 22.34
CA ASP A 139 -10.66 -4.47 22.74
C ASP A 139 -9.67 -3.82 21.78
N ASN A 140 -8.54 -3.37 22.28
CA ASN A 140 -7.49 -2.76 21.49
C ASN A 140 -6.11 -3.15 22.02
N ARG A 141 -5.11 -2.99 21.17
CA ARG A 141 -3.74 -3.38 21.48
C ARG A 141 -2.73 -2.41 20.87
N SER A 142 -1.49 -2.48 21.34
CA SER A 142 -0.37 -1.76 20.75
C SER A 142 0.03 -2.39 19.43
N PHE A 143 0.68 -1.59 18.58
CA PHE A 143 1.20 -2.03 17.29
C PHE A 143 2.57 -1.37 17.03
N GLY A 144 3.35 -1.90 16.09
CA GLY A 144 4.69 -1.40 15.80
C GLY A 144 4.74 0.12 15.56
N GLY A 145 5.62 0.80 16.26
CA GLY A 145 5.79 2.25 16.22
C GLY A 145 4.94 3.04 17.20
N ALA A 146 4.11 2.38 18.01
CA ALA A 146 3.27 3.02 19.02
C ALA A 146 3.41 2.36 20.38
N GLN A 147 3.36 3.17 21.44
CA GLN A 147 3.45 2.72 22.83
C GLN A 147 2.09 2.76 23.55
N VAL A 148 1.03 3.04 22.81
CA VAL A 148 -0.35 3.07 23.32
C VAL A 148 -1.21 2.04 22.61
N SER A 149 -2.26 1.59 23.29
CA SER A 149 -3.23 0.64 22.74
C SER A 149 -4.29 1.40 21.95
N ARG A 150 -4.18 1.37 20.61
CA ARG A 150 -5.11 2.06 19.71
C ARG A 150 -5.58 1.21 18.54
N THR A 151 -5.12 -0.04 18.45
CA THR A 151 -5.41 -0.92 17.32
C THR A 151 -6.58 -1.83 17.65
N PHE A 152 -7.68 -1.63 16.95
CA PHE A 152 -8.89 -2.46 17.02
C PHE A 152 -8.75 -3.61 16.03
N TYR A 153 -9.26 -4.80 16.37
CA TYR A 153 -8.99 -6.00 15.60
C TYR A 153 -10.12 -7.03 15.67
N ALA A 154 -10.15 -7.92 14.70
CA ALA A 154 -11.00 -9.10 14.63
C ALA A 154 -10.13 -10.36 14.49
N LYS A 155 -9.32 -10.63 15.48
CA LYS A 155 -8.47 -11.84 15.69
C LYS A 155 -7.92 -12.49 14.40
N GLY A 156 -7.05 -11.78 13.68
CA GLY A 156 -6.40 -12.27 12.46
C GLY A 156 -7.24 -12.15 11.20
N GLN A 157 -8.47 -11.64 11.29
CA GLN A 157 -9.41 -11.49 10.18
C GLN A 157 -9.87 -10.05 9.99
N THR A 158 -9.14 -9.08 10.51
CA THR A 158 -9.59 -7.68 10.51
C THR A 158 -9.88 -7.15 9.11
N GLY A 159 -8.98 -7.35 8.17
CA GLY A 159 -9.18 -6.92 6.79
C GLY A 159 -10.35 -7.61 6.11
N GLN A 160 -10.51 -8.90 6.34
CA GLN A 160 -11.63 -9.67 5.80
C GLN A 160 -12.97 -9.13 6.31
N GLN A 161 -13.09 -8.91 7.61
CA GLN A 161 -14.34 -8.43 8.21
C GLN A 161 -14.68 -6.99 7.79
N LEU A 162 -13.68 -6.11 7.76
CA LEU A 162 -13.86 -4.75 7.25
C LEU A 162 -14.27 -4.72 5.78
N LEU A 163 -13.63 -5.55 4.95
CA LEU A 163 -13.98 -5.64 3.54
C LEU A 163 -15.39 -6.18 3.33
N LEU A 164 -15.82 -7.18 4.10
CA LEU A 164 -17.21 -7.69 4.05
C LEU A 164 -18.21 -6.61 4.44
N GLY A 165 -17.89 -5.74 5.39
CA GLY A 165 -18.75 -4.60 5.74
C GLY A 165 -18.89 -3.61 4.59
N ALA A 166 -17.78 -3.21 3.97
CA ALA A 166 -17.80 -2.32 2.81
C ALA A 166 -18.47 -3.00 1.59
N TYR A 167 -18.19 -4.27 1.37
CA TYR A 167 -18.83 -5.08 0.33
C TYR A 167 -20.35 -5.14 0.50
N SER A 168 -20.83 -5.33 1.72
CA SER A 168 -22.27 -5.37 2.01
C SER A 168 -22.94 -4.02 1.71
N ALA A 169 -22.27 -2.92 2.09
CA ALA A 169 -22.76 -1.58 1.76
C ALA A 169 -22.82 -1.36 0.23
N LEU A 170 -21.78 -1.79 -0.48
CA LEU A 170 -21.72 -1.72 -1.95
C LEU A 170 -22.84 -2.55 -2.60
N MET A 171 -23.04 -3.79 -2.16
CA MET A 171 -24.05 -4.68 -2.72
C MET A 171 -25.48 -4.18 -2.49
N ARG A 172 -25.74 -3.47 -1.41
CA ARG A 172 -27.03 -2.80 -1.23
C ARG A 172 -27.31 -1.77 -2.32
N GLN A 173 -26.29 -1.03 -2.72
CA GLN A 173 -26.40 -0.04 -3.80
C GLN A 173 -26.49 -0.70 -5.18
N VAL A 174 -25.82 -1.82 -5.38
CA VAL A 174 -25.99 -2.64 -6.59
C VAL A 174 -27.41 -3.17 -6.70
N ALA A 175 -27.97 -3.70 -5.61
CA ALA A 175 -29.34 -4.19 -5.57
C ALA A 175 -30.38 -3.10 -5.86
N LYS A 176 -30.10 -1.84 -5.48
CA LYS A 176 -30.95 -0.68 -5.77
C LYS A 176 -30.77 -0.12 -7.19
N GLY A 177 -29.87 -0.70 -7.99
CA GLY A 177 -29.55 -0.20 -9.32
C GLY A 177 -28.77 1.11 -9.35
N LYS A 178 -28.19 1.54 -8.22
CA LYS A 178 -27.38 2.77 -8.10
C LYS A 178 -25.91 2.55 -8.44
N VAL A 179 -25.41 1.34 -8.30
CA VAL A 179 -24.08 0.93 -8.74
C VAL A 179 -24.24 -0.16 -9.79
N GLU A 180 -23.58 0.04 -10.92
CA GLU A 180 -23.39 -0.99 -11.93
C GLU A 180 -22.00 -1.59 -11.70
N MET A 181 -21.94 -2.92 -11.44
CA MET A 181 -20.71 -3.63 -11.11
C MET A 181 -20.13 -4.32 -12.34
N PHE A 182 -18.85 -4.09 -12.59
CA PHE A 182 -18.10 -4.67 -13.70
C PHE A 182 -16.92 -5.50 -13.20
N PRO A 183 -17.14 -6.78 -12.80
CA PRO A 183 -16.04 -7.68 -12.46
C PRO A 183 -15.29 -8.15 -13.71
N ARG A 184 -14.08 -8.66 -13.54
CA ARG A 184 -13.22 -9.12 -14.65
C ARG A 184 -12.97 -8.05 -15.70
N ARG A 185 -12.80 -6.80 -15.26
CA ARG A 185 -12.39 -5.68 -16.11
C ARG A 185 -11.09 -5.09 -15.58
N GLU A 186 -10.12 -4.97 -16.45
CA GLU A 186 -8.86 -4.30 -16.13
C GLU A 186 -8.84 -2.93 -16.80
N MET A 187 -8.61 -1.87 -16.02
CA MET A 187 -8.43 -0.53 -16.58
C MET A 187 -7.12 -0.48 -17.37
N MET A 188 -7.23 -0.22 -18.65
CA MET A 188 -6.10 -0.16 -19.58
C MET A 188 -5.65 1.26 -19.86
N ASP A 189 -6.52 2.25 -19.71
CA ASP A 189 -6.18 3.63 -19.96
C ASP A 189 -7.19 4.59 -19.32
N LEU A 190 -6.72 5.82 -19.06
CA LEU A 190 -7.53 6.95 -18.64
C LEU A 190 -7.82 7.82 -19.87
N VAL A 191 -9.07 8.21 -20.06
CA VAL A 191 -9.47 9.10 -21.15
C VAL A 191 -9.56 10.52 -20.62
N VAL A 192 -8.69 11.39 -21.14
CA VAL A 192 -8.62 12.81 -20.78
C VAL A 192 -9.16 13.64 -21.95
N VAL A 193 -10.10 14.52 -21.64
CA VAL A 193 -10.71 15.46 -22.61
C VAL A 193 -10.62 16.86 -22.02
N ASP A 194 -10.03 17.79 -22.77
CA ASP A 194 -9.84 19.18 -22.32
C ASP A 194 -9.19 19.30 -20.93
N GLY A 195 -8.19 18.46 -20.68
CA GLY A 195 -7.43 18.45 -19.42
C GLY A 195 -8.14 17.79 -18.24
N LYS A 196 -9.30 17.17 -18.45
CA LYS A 196 -10.09 16.54 -17.39
C LYS A 196 -10.26 15.04 -17.62
N ALA A 197 -10.29 14.26 -16.56
CA ALA A 197 -10.61 12.84 -16.60
C ALA A 197 -12.11 12.67 -16.92
N ARG A 198 -12.43 12.08 -18.06
CA ARG A 198 -13.80 11.95 -18.55
C ARG A 198 -14.22 10.52 -18.86
N GLY A 199 -13.36 9.56 -18.64
CA GLY A 199 -13.68 8.16 -18.84
C GLY A 199 -12.48 7.25 -18.74
N ILE A 200 -12.74 5.96 -18.99
CA ILE A 200 -11.71 4.93 -19.01
C ILE A 200 -11.94 3.96 -20.17
N VAL A 201 -10.88 3.28 -20.55
CA VAL A 201 -10.93 2.11 -21.42
C VAL A 201 -10.53 0.90 -20.58
N VAL A 202 -11.36 -0.12 -20.60
CA VAL A 202 -11.09 -1.37 -19.88
C VAL A 202 -11.02 -2.54 -20.86
N ARG A 203 -10.28 -3.56 -20.48
CA ARG A 203 -10.33 -4.85 -21.16
C ARG A 203 -11.23 -5.79 -20.38
N ASN A 204 -12.19 -6.38 -21.06
CA ASN A 204 -12.95 -7.50 -20.54
C ASN A 204 -12.03 -8.73 -20.55
N LEU A 205 -11.65 -9.21 -19.38
CA LEU A 205 -10.67 -10.28 -19.25
C LEU A 205 -11.19 -11.64 -19.72
N ILE A 206 -12.50 -11.80 -19.86
CA ILE A 206 -13.11 -13.04 -20.36
C ILE A 206 -13.12 -13.08 -21.87
N THR A 207 -13.57 -11.98 -22.51
CA THR A 207 -13.73 -11.91 -23.96
C THR A 207 -12.53 -11.33 -24.71
N GLY A 208 -11.64 -10.65 -23.99
CA GLY A 208 -10.52 -9.90 -24.57
C GLY A 208 -10.90 -8.57 -25.20
N LYS A 209 -12.18 -8.23 -25.28
CA LYS A 209 -12.65 -7.01 -25.93
C LYS A 209 -12.37 -5.77 -25.08
N LEU A 210 -12.05 -4.66 -25.74
CA LEU A 210 -11.96 -3.35 -25.11
C LEU A 210 -13.36 -2.73 -25.01
N GLU A 211 -13.65 -2.18 -23.84
CA GLU A 211 -14.89 -1.50 -23.53
C GLU A 211 -14.57 -0.06 -23.10
N THR A 212 -15.41 0.88 -23.48
CA THR A 212 -15.24 2.31 -23.16
C THR A 212 -16.38 2.80 -22.29
N TYR A 213 -16.06 3.62 -21.29
CA TYR A 213 -17.03 4.18 -20.36
C TYR A 213 -16.72 5.65 -20.12
N ALA A 214 -17.72 6.50 -20.25
CA ALA A 214 -17.62 7.93 -19.99
C ALA A 214 -18.11 8.27 -18.59
N ALA A 215 -17.56 9.32 -17.98
CA ALA A 215 -17.95 9.81 -16.68
C ALA A 215 -17.64 11.29 -16.51
N HIS A 216 -18.20 11.90 -15.46
CA HIS A 216 -17.89 13.26 -15.05
C HIS A 216 -16.65 13.32 -14.16
N ALA A 217 -16.40 12.25 -13.41
CA ALA A 217 -15.20 12.09 -12.60
C ALA A 217 -14.78 10.62 -12.54
N VAL A 218 -13.48 10.38 -12.36
CA VAL A 218 -12.88 9.04 -12.23
C VAL A 218 -12.17 8.95 -10.91
N VAL A 219 -12.43 7.87 -10.17
CA VAL A 219 -11.80 7.57 -8.89
C VAL A 219 -10.95 6.31 -9.04
N LEU A 220 -9.65 6.40 -8.78
CA LEU A 220 -8.74 5.26 -8.72
C LEU A 220 -8.54 4.83 -7.27
N ALA A 221 -8.85 3.58 -6.99
CA ALA A 221 -8.65 2.94 -5.69
C ALA A 221 -8.02 1.56 -5.92
N THR A 222 -6.95 1.52 -6.70
CA THR A 222 -6.36 0.31 -7.28
C THR A 222 -5.23 -0.30 -6.45
N GLY A 223 -4.97 0.25 -5.27
CA GLY A 223 -3.93 -0.26 -4.37
C GLY A 223 -2.52 0.08 -4.83
N GLY A 224 -1.54 -0.64 -4.25
CA GLY A 224 -0.13 -0.38 -4.45
C GLY A 224 0.53 -1.23 -5.52
N TYR A 225 1.82 -0.99 -5.71
CA TYR A 225 2.63 -1.58 -6.78
C TYR A 225 3.73 -2.54 -6.26
N GLY A 226 3.57 -3.08 -5.06
CA GLY A 226 4.58 -3.98 -4.46
C GLY A 226 4.91 -5.20 -5.31
N ASN A 227 4.00 -5.66 -6.16
CA ASN A 227 4.25 -6.76 -7.09
C ASN A 227 5.28 -6.45 -8.17
N ALA A 228 5.76 -5.22 -8.30
CA ALA A 228 6.93 -4.93 -9.12
C ALA A 228 8.14 -5.77 -8.70
N TYR A 229 8.27 -6.08 -7.41
CA TYR A 229 9.30 -6.95 -6.85
C TYR A 229 9.08 -8.45 -7.11
N PHE A 230 8.05 -8.82 -7.80
CA PHE A 230 7.56 -10.18 -8.02
C PHE A 230 7.16 -10.88 -6.72
N LEU A 231 8.11 -11.13 -5.81
CA LEU A 231 7.83 -11.68 -4.48
C LEU A 231 7.40 -10.56 -3.52
N SER A 232 6.14 -10.59 -3.13
CA SER A 232 5.55 -9.67 -2.17
C SER A 232 4.41 -10.34 -1.41
N THR A 233 3.86 -9.66 -0.43
CA THR A 233 2.68 -10.12 0.30
C THR A 233 1.38 -9.69 -0.36
N ASN A 234 1.44 -8.90 -1.44
CA ASN A 234 0.27 -8.38 -2.12
C ASN A 234 -0.50 -9.48 -2.87
N ALA A 235 -1.80 -9.28 -3.03
CA ALA A 235 -2.60 -10.13 -3.91
C ALA A 235 -2.04 -10.10 -5.34
N MET A 236 -2.14 -11.23 -6.04
CA MET A 236 -1.62 -11.36 -7.41
C MET A 236 -2.23 -10.36 -8.41
N SER A 237 -3.43 -9.88 -8.12
CA SER A 237 -4.12 -8.86 -8.92
C SER A 237 -3.62 -7.45 -8.72
N CYS A 238 -2.86 -7.17 -7.64
CA CYS A 238 -2.27 -5.84 -7.42
C CYS A 238 -1.21 -5.57 -8.49
N ASN A 239 -1.38 -4.46 -9.20
CA ASN A 239 -0.45 -4.05 -10.23
C ASN A 239 -0.46 -2.52 -10.37
N VAL A 240 0.47 -1.99 -11.14
CA VAL A 240 0.63 -0.55 -11.32
C VAL A 240 -0.08 -0.01 -12.56
N THR A 241 -0.68 -0.87 -13.39
CA THR A 241 -1.15 -0.50 -14.74
C THR A 241 -2.06 0.72 -14.73
N ALA A 242 -3.12 0.73 -13.94
CA ALA A 242 -4.06 1.85 -13.90
C ALA A 242 -3.39 3.17 -13.48
N ALA A 243 -2.63 3.15 -12.39
CA ALA A 243 -1.91 4.33 -11.90
C ALA A 243 -0.82 4.78 -12.87
N TYR A 244 -0.09 3.85 -13.45
CA TYR A 244 0.98 4.16 -14.41
C TYR A 244 0.42 4.73 -15.72
N ARG A 245 -0.72 4.24 -16.19
CA ARG A 245 -1.40 4.81 -17.37
C ARG A 245 -1.92 6.21 -17.09
N ALA A 246 -2.45 6.47 -15.90
CA ALA A 246 -2.79 7.83 -15.49
C ALA A 246 -1.55 8.74 -15.44
N TYR A 247 -0.42 8.24 -14.95
CA TYR A 247 0.87 8.94 -15.00
C TYR A 247 1.27 9.29 -16.43
N LYS A 248 1.15 8.36 -17.36
CA LYS A 248 1.42 8.64 -18.80
C LYS A 248 0.47 9.67 -19.40
N ARG A 249 -0.72 9.87 -18.83
CA ARG A 249 -1.69 10.88 -19.28
C ARG A 249 -1.49 12.26 -18.63
N GLY A 250 -0.55 12.39 -17.71
CA GLY A 250 -0.19 13.66 -17.10
C GLY A 250 -0.40 13.76 -15.59
N ALA A 251 -0.87 12.70 -14.92
CA ALA A 251 -0.90 12.65 -13.48
C ALA A 251 0.51 12.49 -12.92
N TYR A 252 0.92 13.33 -11.98
CA TYR A 252 2.23 13.20 -11.37
C TYR A 252 2.27 11.98 -10.45
N PHE A 253 3.41 11.28 -10.44
CA PHE A 253 3.65 10.17 -9.55
C PHE A 253 4.60 10.59 -8.43
N ALA A 254 4.15 10.46 -7.19
CA ALA A 254 4.88 10.97 -6.03
C ALA A 254 5.62 9.85 -5.29
N ASN A 255 6.86 10.12 -4.91
CA ASN A 255 7.72 9.26 -4.07
C ASN A 255 7.69 7.78 -4.45
N PRO A 256 7.90 7.40 -5.73
CA PRO A 256 7.76 6.00 -6.15
C PRO A 256 8.76 5.05 -5.48
N CYS A 257 9.86 5.54 -4.93
CA CYS A 257 10.83 4.72 -4.21
C CYS A 257 10.45 4.45 -2.74
N PHE A 258 9.37 5.02 -2.23
CA PHE A 258 8.92 4.77 -0.86
C PHE A 258 8.11 3.49 -0.81
N THR A 259 8.80 2.38 -0.64
CA THR A 259 8.22 1.03 -0.54
C THR A 259 8.49 0.46 0.85
N GLN A 260 7.45 -0.05 1.49
CA GLN A 260 7.56 -0.61 2.83
C GLN A 260 7.80 -2.12 2.77
N ILE A 261 8.71 -2.55 3.62
CA ILE A 261 9.04 -3.95 3.80
C ILE A 261 8.55 -4.38 5.19
N HIS A 262 7.73 -5.43 5.21
CA HIS A 262 7.13 -5.94 6.44
C HIS A 262 8.07 -6.95 7.11
N PRO A 263 8.42 -6.77 8.39
CA PRO A 263 9.44 -7.59 9.03
C PRO A 263 8.98 -8.99 9.44
N THR A 264 7.68 -9.26 9.44
CA THR A 264 7.09 -10.48 10.02
C THR A 264 6.41 -11.32 8.94
N CYS A 265 7.19 -11.85 8.01
CA CYS A 265 6.70 -12.72 6.94
C CYS A 265 7.40 -14.08 6.99
N ILE A 266 6.73 -15.12 6.50
CA ILE A 266 7.34 -16.44 6.37
C ILE A 266 8.44 -16.34 5.30
N PRO A 267 9.68 -16.82 5.58
CA PRO A 267 10.79 -16.73 4.63
C PRO A 267 10.53 -17.45 3.31
N VAL A 268 11.26 -17.07 2.28
CA VAL A 268 11.21 -17.71 0.96
C VAL A 268 11.60 -19.19 1.08
N HIS A 269 10.80 -20.06 0.47
CA HIS A 269 11.04 -21.49 0.37
C HIS A 269 11.08 -21.91 -1.11
N GLY A 270 12.27 -22.08 -1.65
CA GLY A 270 12.48 -22.60 -2.99
C GLY A 270 12.32 -21.60 -4.13
N THR A 271 12.71 -22.07 -5.32
CA THR A 271 12.91 -21.23 -6.52
C THR A 271 11.61 -20.82 -7.21
N TYR A 272 10.55 -21.62 -7.03
CA TYR A 272 9.30 -21.43 -7.77
C TYR A 272 8.19 -20.73 -6.97
N GLN A 273 8.51 -20.25 -5.79
CA GLN A 273 7.54 -19.52 -4.98
C GLN A 273 7.13 -18.24 -5.70
N SER A 274 5.83 -17.97 -5.72
CA SER A 274 5.25 -16.84 -6.45
C SER A 274 4.65 -15.75 -5.54
N LYS A 275 4.60 -16.00 -4.22
CA LYS A 275 4.02 -15.08 -3.24
C LYS A 275 4.63 -15.35 -1.88
N LEU A 276 4.79 -14.29 -1.09
CA LEU A 276 5.21 -14.38 0.31
C LEU A 276 4.01 -14.30 1.25
N THR A 277 4.05 -15.07 2.32
CA THR A 277 2.96 -15.10 3.30
C THR A 277 3.24 -14.13 4.44
N LEU A 278 2.33 -13.18 4.61
CA LEU A 278 2.33 -12.23 5.70
C LEU A 278 1.88 -12.92 6.99
N MET A 279 2.64 -12.70 8.06
CA MET A 279 2.20 -12.97 9.43
C MET A 279 1.90 -11.64 10.12
N SER A 280 0.85 -11.60 10.93
CA SER A 280 0.45 -10.36 11.61
C SER A 280 1.60 -9.78 12.44
N GLU A 281 1.83 -8.48 12.30
CA GLU A 281 2.81 -7.76 13.13
C GLU A 281 2.49 -7.82 14.62
N SER A 282 1.22 -8.04 14.98
CA SER A 282 0.79 -8.21 16.38
C SER A 282 1.49 -9.37 17.10
N LEU A 283 2.04 -10.33 16.36
CA LEU A 283 2.84 -11.39 16.94
C LEU A 283 4.06 -10.86 17.73
N ARG A 284 4.58 -9.69 17.34
CA ARG A 284 5.69 -9.05 18.04
C ARG A 284 5.30 -8.42 19.39
N ASN A 285 4.00 -8.36 19.69
CA ASN A 285 3.53 -7.87 20.99
C ASN A 285 3.91 -8.84 22.14
N ASP A 286 3.87 -10.13 21.86
CA ASP A 286 4.20 -11.18 22.85
C ASP A 286 5.39 -12.02 22.42
N GLY A 287 5.69 -12.13 21.15
CA GLY A 287 6.86 -12.83 20.62
C GLY A 287 8.13 -11.98 20.71
N ARG A 288 9.25 -12.65 21.04
CA ARG A 288 10.57 -12.02 21.13
C ARG A 288 11.41 -12.39 19.91
N VAL A 289 12.03 -11.38 19.29
CA VAL A 289 12.88 -11.57 18.11
C VAL A 289 14.33 -11.78 18.54
N TRP A 290 14.96 -12.86 18.05
CA TRP A 290 16.36 -13.14 18.37
C TRP A 290 17.07 -13.92 17.27
N VAL A 291 18.39 -13.89 17.32
CA VAL A 291 19.31 -14.73 16.54
C VAL A 291 20.39 -15.30 17.46
N PRO A 292 21.08 -16.39 17.06
CA PRO A 292 22.25 -16.84 17.81
C PRO A 292 23.33 -15.76 17.85
N LYS A 293 24.07 -15.65 18.95
CA LYS A 293 25.20 -14.73 19.07
C LYS A 293 26.35 -15.07 18.13
N GLN A 294 26.58 -16.36 17.90
CA GLN A 294 27.67 -16.83 17.03
C GLN A 294 27.21 -16.99 15.59
N PRO A 295 27.91 -16.38 14.63
CA PRO A 295 27.63 -16.62 13.22
C PRO A 295 27.76 -18.10 12.87
N GLY A 296 26.87 -18.59 11.99
CA GLY A 296 26.88 -19.98 11.52
C GLY A 296 26.39 -21.03 12.51
N ASP A 297 25.79 -20.62 13.62
CA ASP A 297 25.19 -21.57 14.56
C ASP A 297 23.97 -22.25 13.95
N LYS A 298 24.09 -23.55 13.70
CA LYS A 298 23.07 -24.39 13.04
C LYS A 298 22.28 -25.26 14.03
N ARG A 299 22.50 -25.10 15.32
CA ARG A 299 21.75 -25.87 16.33
C ARG A 299 20.25 -25.57 16.22
N PRO A 300 19.37 -26.54 16.50
CA PRO A 300 17.94 -26.27 16.67
C PRO A 300 17.73 -25.18 17.74
N PRO A 301 16.75 -24.28 17.56
CA PRO A 301 16.61 -23.11 18.43
C PRO A 301 16.45 -23.46 19.90
N ASN A 302 15.75 -24.56 20.23
CA ASN A 302 15.56 -24.98 21.63
C ASN A 302 16.84 -25.54 22.30
N GLN A 303 17.89 -25.81 21.50
CA GLN A 303 19.20 -26.25 22.03
C GLN A 303 20.17 -25.08 22.19
N ILE A 304 19.80 -23.87 21.80
CA ILE A 304 20.61 -22.67 21.98
C ILE A 304 20.23 -22.06 23.34
N PRO A 305 21.11 -22.09 24.35
CA PRO A 305 20.79 -21.52 25.64
C PRO A 305 20.60 -20.01 25.56
N GLU A 306 19.85 -19.46 26.49
CA GLU A 306 19.53 -18.04 26.52
C GLU A 306 20.76 -17.13 26.54
N SER A 307 21.80 -17.55 27.20
CA SER A 307 23.08 -16.81 27.25
C SER A 307 23.78 -16.67 25.89
N GLU A 308 23.43 -17.53 24.92
CA GLU A 308 23.96 -17.51 23.55
C GLU A 308 23.00 -16.94 22.53
N ARG A 309 21.88 -16.33 22.99
CA ARG A 309 20.89 -15.67 22.14
C ARG A 309 21.10 -14.16 22.16
N ASP A 310 20.93 -13.52 21.01
CA ASP A 310 20.93 -12.07 20.89
C ASP A 310 19.50 -11.59 20.56
N TYR A 311 18.83 -11.04 21.56
CA TYR A 311 17.55 -10.33 21.42
C TYR A 311 17.84 -8.91 20.94
N TYR A 312 18.29 -8.79 19.71
CA TYR A 312 18.93 -7.61 19.18
C TYR A 312 18.03 -6.37 19.15
N LEU A 313 16.71 -6.51 18.95
CA LEU A 313 15.79 -5.37 18.99
C LEU A 313 15.65 -4.82 20.41
N GLU A 314 15.52 -5.69 21.40
CA GLU A 314 15.46 -5.29 22.82
C GLU A 314 16.77 -4.65 23.27
N ARG A 315 17.90 -5.16 22.81
CA ARG A 315 19.23 -4.63 23.12
C ARG A 315 19.47 -3.25 22.52
N LYS A 316 19.10 -3.05 21.24
CA LYS A 316 19.33 -1.80 20.52
C LYS A 316 18.29 -0.73 20.85
N TYR A 317 17.06 -1.13 21.15
CA TYR A 317 15.91 -0.25 21.35
C TYR A 317 15.20 -0.57 22.69
N PRO A 318 15.80 -0.18 23.81
CA PRO A 318 15.27 -0.57 25.13
C PRO A 318 13.83 -0.13 25.41
N ASN A 319 13.39 1.01 24.84
CA ASN A 319 12.05 1.55 25.07
C ASN A 319 10.97 0.87 24.22
N PHE A 320 11.26 0.63 22.95
CA PHE A 320 10.32 0.02 22.01
C PHE A 320 10.52 -1.49 21.88
N GLY A 321 11.75 -1.98 21.98
CA GLY A 321 12.06 -3.40 21.86
C GLY A 321 11.54 -3.99 20.56
N ASN A 322 10.77 -5.06 20.68
CA ASN A 322 10.18 -5.75 19.54
C ASN A 322 9.09 -4.93 18.81
N LEU A 323 8.64 -3.82 19.39
CA LEU A 323 7.60 -2.94 18.81
C LEU A 323 8.16 -1.75 18.02
N VAL A 324 9.42 -1.77 17.63
CA VAL A 324 9.98 -0.77 16.72
C VAL A 324 9.21 -0.74 15.39
N PRO A 325 9.21 0.40 14.66
CA PRO A 325 8.57 0.48 13.35
C PRO A 325 9.10 -0.55 12.35
N ARG A 326 8.33 -0.79 11.31
CA ARG A 326 8.61 -1.81 10.30
C ARG A 326 9.95 -1.64 9.60
N ASP A 327 10.30 -0.40 9.23
CA ASP A 327 11.57 -0.12 8.58
C ASP A 327 12.77 -0.44 9.48
N VAL A 328 12.68 -0.09 10.76
CA VAL A 328 13.70 -0.39 11.77
C VAL A 328 13.83 -1.90 11.98
N ALA A 329 12.72 -2.59 12.20
CA ALA A 329 12.71 -4.04 12.39
C ALA A 329 13.25 -4.80 11.17
N SER A 330 12.88 -4.39 9.98
CA SER A 330 13.32 -5.02 8.72
C SER A 330 14.83 -4.84 8.48
N ARG A 331 15.34 -3.62 8.65
CA ARG A 331 16.78 -3.35 8.50
C ARG A 331 17.63 -4.13 9.50
N ASN A 332 17.17 -4.20 10.74
CA ASN A 332 17.89 -4.94 11.78
C ASN A 332 17.91 -6.44 11.55
N ALA A 333 16.80 -7.02 11.05
CA ALA A 333 16.77 -8.43 10.66
C ALA A 333 17.75 -8.72 9.53
N LYS A 334 17.76 -7.88 8.49
CA LYS A 334 18.73 -8.00 7.39
C LYS A 334 20.16 -7.90 7.89
N GLU A 335 20.47 -6.93 8.74
CA GLU A 335 21.79 -6.75 9.33
C GLU A 335 22.28 -8.02 10.02
N GLN A 336 21.43 -8.69 10.81
CA GLN A 336 21.81 -9.93 11.48
C GLN A 336 22.10 -11.07 10.48
N CYS A 337 21.30 -11.18 9.42
CA CYS A 337 21.54 -12.17 8.37
C CYS A 337 22.84 -11.87 7.61
N ASP A 338 23.11 -10.61 7.29
CA ASP A 338 24.37 -10.18 6.62
C ASP A 338 25.61 -10.47 7.47
N LYS A 339 25.48 -10.45 8.79
CA LYS A 339 26.55 -10.84 9.73
C LYS A 339 26.73 -12.35 9.88
N GLY A 340 25.97 -13.16 9.13
CA GLY A 340 26.03 -14.61 9.17
C GLY A 340 25.27 -15.24 10.34
N LYS A 341 24.48 -14.47 11.07
CA LYS A 341 23.68 -14.95 12.22
C LYS A 341 22.26 -15.37 11.81
N GLY A 342 21.91 -15.25 10.56
CA GLY A 342 20.62 -15.70 10.03
C GLY A 342 20.41 -17.20 10.25
N VAL A 343 19.16 -17.57 10.49
CA VAL A 343 18.74 -18.96 10.75
C VAL A 343 17.96 -19.54 9.59
N GLY A 344 17.54 -20.80 9.69
CA GLY A 344 16.86 -21.52 8.64
C GLY A 344 17.80 -22.07 7.57
N GLU A 345 17.26 -22.76 6.58
CA GLU A 345 18.05 -23.40 5.52
C GLU A 345 18.83 -22.40 4.67
N THR A 346 18.23 -21.24 4.42
CA THR A 346 18.84 -20.20 3.57
C THR A 346 19.74 -19.23 4.35
N GLY A 347 19.67 -19.24 5.68
CA GLY A 347 20.28 -18.20 6.51
C GLY A 347 19.60 -16.83 6.42
N LEU A 348 18.45 -16.77 5.76
CA LEU A 348 17.64 -15.56 5.57
C LEU A 348 16.38 -15.64 6.43
N ALA A 349 16.56 -15.76 7.75
CA ALA A 349 15.50 -15.74 8.73
C ALA A 349 16.03 -15.31 10.10
N VAL A 350 15.14 -14.83 10.95
CA VAL A 350 15.37 -14.62 12.37
C VAL A 350 14.25 -15.32 13.15
N TYR A 351 14.47 -15.60 14.43
CA TYR A 351 13.45 -16.25 15.25
C TYR A 351 12.48 -15.24 15.84
N LEU A 352 11.21 -15.64 15.90
CA LEU A 352 10.15 -14.99 16.67
C LEU A 352 9.63 -16.03 17.68
N ASP A 353 9.91 -15.82 18.94
CA ASP A 353 9.84 -16.82 19.99
C ASP A 353 8.76 -16.49 21.02
N PHE A 354 7.81 -17.41 21.21
CA PHE A 354 6.69 -17.29 22.15
C PHE A 354 6.91 -18.06 23.46
N ALA A 355 8.04 -18.72 23.66
CA ALA A 355 8.27 -19.56 24.84
C ALA A 355 8.04 -18.80 26.16
N ASP A 356 8.57 -17.59 26.25
CA ASP A 356 8.41 -16.76 27.46
C ASP A 356 6.98 -16.29 27.67
N ALA A 357 6.28 -15.91 26.59
CA ALA A 357 4.88 -15.51 26.64
C ALA A 357 3.97 -16.67 27.07
N ILE A 358 4.21 -17.87 26.54
CA ILE A 358 3.46 -19.07 26.91
C ILE A 358 3.71 -19.42 28.40
N LYS A 359 4.95 -19.30 28.85
CA LYS A 359 5.30 -19.55 30.26
C LYS A 359 4.65 -18.54 31.20
N ARG A 360 4.60 -17.26 30.80
CA ARG A 360 4.03 -16.16 31.61
C ARG A 360 2.52 -16.21 31.66
N ASP A 361 1.87 -16.34 30.52
CA ASP A 361 0.42 -16.14 30.36
C ASP A 361 -0.36 -17.45 30.20
N GLY A 362 0.31 -18.54 29.83
CA GLY A 362 -0.30 -19.83 29.53
C GLY A 362 -0.63 -20.02 28.06
N LYS A 363 -0.61 -21.28 27.61
CA LYS A 363 -0.91 -21.67 26.23
C LYS A 363 -2.29 -21.19 25.78
N ASP A 364 -3.30 -21.32 26.65
CA ASP A 364 -4.69 -20.97 26.33
C ASP A 364 -4.85 -19.48 26.02
N VAL A 365 -4.12 -18.62 26.71
CA VAL A 365 -4.13 -17.17 26.48
C VAL A 365 -3.49 -16.84 25.12
N ILE A 366 -2.37 -17.46 24.82
CA ILE A 366 -1.67 -17.26 23.54
C ILE A 366 -2.52 -17.81 22.38
N GLU A 367 -3.14 -18.96 22.55
CA GLU A 367 -4.06 -19.54 21.57
C GLU A 367 -5.26 -18.63 21.32
N ALA A 368 -5.84 -18.04 22.36
CA ALA A 368 -6.94 -17.10 22.22
C ALA A 368 -6.56 -15.85 21.41
N LYS A 369 -5.30 -15.40 21.54
CA LYS A 369 -4.78 -14.23 20.81
C LYS A 369 -4.37 -14.58 19.37
N TYR A 370 -3.65 -15.67 19.17
CA TYR A 370 -2.89 -15.95 17.94
C TYR A 370 -3.13 -17.35 17.36
N GLY A 371 -4.04 -18.13 17.90
CA GLY A 371 -4.20 -19.55 17.53
C GLY A 371 -4.38 -19.79 16.05
N ASN A 372 -5.19 -18.96 15.37
CA ASN A 372 -5.40 -19.06 13.94
C ASN A 372 -4.14 -18.71 13.12
N LEU A 373 -3.30 -17.81 13.61
CA LEU A 373 -2.02 -17.47 12.97
C LEU A 373 -1.01 -18.59 13.16
N PHE A 374 -0.96 -19.19 14.33
CA PHE A 374 -0.11 -20.34 14.62
C PHE A 374 -0.49 -21.55 13.77
N GLU A 375 -1.79 -21.81 13.63
CA GLU A 375 -2.29 -22.87 12.77
C GLU A 375 -1.90 -22.64 11.30
N MET A 376 -2.05 -21.41 10.80
CA MET A 376 -1.64 -21.06 9.45
C MET A 376 -0.14 -21.29 9.23
N TYR A 377 0.70 -20.86 10.18
CA TYR A 377 2.14 -21.06 10.12
C TYR A 377 2.51 -22.57 10.09
N GLU A 378 1.90 -23.34 10.98
CA GLU A 378 2.13 -24.79 11.02
C GLU A 378 1.71 -25.50 9.73
N LYS A 379 0.57 -25.12 9.15
CA LYS A 379 0.12 -25.69 7.87
C LYS A 379 1.06 -25.38 6.71
N ILE A 380 1.71 -24.21 6.74
CA ILE A 380 2.63 -23.80 5.67
C ILE A 380 4.03 -24.39 5.88
N THR A 381 4.55 -24.40 7.10
CA THR A 381 5.94 -24.73 7.40
C THR A 381 6.14 -26.15 7.96
N GLY A 382 5.09 -26.73 8.53
CA GLY A 382 5.18 -28.00 9.28
C GLY A 382 5.73 -27.85 10.70
N GLU A 383 6.03 -26.64 11.15
CA GLU A 383 6.57 -26.35 12.48
C GLU A 383 5.48 -25.84 13.42
N ASN A 384 5.45 -26.33 14.66
CA ASN A 384 4.49 -25.91 15.68
C ASN A 384 5.03 -24.73 16.50
N PRO A 385 4.44 -23.52 16.37
CA PRO A 385 4.92 -22.34 17.09
C PRO A 385 4.80 -22.40 18.61
N TYR A 386 3.97 -23.29 19.14
CA TYR A 386 3.87 -23.51 20.58
C TYR A 386 5.10 -24.24 21.16
N GLU A 387 5.82 -24.96 20.32
CA GLU A 387 6.96 -25.80 20.72
C GLU A 387 8.30 -25.28 20.20
N THR A 388 8.30 -24.60 19.06
CA THR A 388 9.51 -24.15 18.36
C THR A 388 9.34 -22.70 17.92
N PRO A 389 10.36 -21.83 18.06
CA PRO A 389 10.28 -20.45 17.54
C PRO A 389 9.94 -20.40 16.06
N MET A 390 9.12 -19.43 15.70
CA MET A 390 8.80 -19.14 14.28
C MET A 390 10.03 -18.56 13.59
N GLN A 391 10.15 -18.83 12.29
CA GLN A 391 11.13 -18.16 11.44
C GLN A 391 10.43 -17.06 10.65
N ILE A 392 10.97 -15.86 10.68
CA ILE A 392 10.44 -14.69 9.97
C ILE A 392 11.55 -13.98 9.19
N TYR A 393 11.18 -13.30 8.12
CA TYR A 393 12.09 -12.45 7.35
C TYR A 393 11.32 -11.30 6.68
N PRO A 394 11.99 -10.16 6.40
CA PRO A 394 11.33 -9.05 5.72
C PRO A 394 10.85 -9.38 4.30
N ALA A 395 9.67 -8.83 3.96
CA ALA A 395 9.08 -8.96 2.63
C ALA A 395 8.40 -7.68 2.19
N VAL A 396 8.40 -7.39 0.90
CA VAL A 396 7.69 -6.25 0.32
C VAL A 396 6.20 -6.35 0.63
N HIS A 397 5.62 -5.29 1.16
CA HIS A 397 4.25 -5.32 1.67
C HIS A 397 3.38 -4.14 1.24
N TYR A 398 3.82 -2.90 1.44
CA TYR A 398 3.03 -1.69 1.22
C TYR A 398 3.82 -0.65 0.44
N THR A 399 3.14 0.20 -0.31
CA THR A 399 3.78 1.29 -1.03
C THR A 399 3.25 2.63 -0.52
N MET A 400 4.13 3.48 0.01
CA MET A 400 3.79 4.84 0.43
C MET A 400 3.82 5.81 -0.73
N GLY A 401 4.57 5.51 -1.79
CA GLY A 401 4.47 6.22 -3.06
C GLY A 401 3.13 5.96 -3.73
N GLY A 402 2.76 6.81 -4.66
CA GLY A 402 1.51 6.72 -5.40
C GLY A 402 1.28 7.97 -6.24
N LEU A 403 0.16 8.03 -6.92
CA LEU A 403 -0.21 9.24 -7.64
C LEU A 403 -0.29 10.42 -6.68
N TRP A 404 0.28 11.54 -7.09
CA TRP A 404 0.19 12.78 -6.32
C TRP A 404 -1.26 13.26 -6.26
N VAL A 405 -1.69 13.63 -5.07
CA VAL A 405 -3.01 14.24 -4.85
C VAL A 405 -2.89 15.49 -3.99
N ASP A 406 -3.83 16.41 -4.18
CA ASP A 406 -3.99 17.57 -3.31
C ASP A 406 -4.79 17.21 -2.04
N TYR A 407 -5.11 18.19 -1.23
CA TYR A 407 -5.90 18.01 -0.01
C TYR A 407 -7.31 17.45 -0.28
N ASN A 408 -7.82 17.60 -1.51
CA ASN A 408 -9.11 17.08 -1.95
C ASN A 408 -9.04 15.66 -2.54
N LEU A 409 -7.89 15.00 -2.45
CA LEU A 409 -7.61 13.70 -3.07
C LEU A 409 -7.67 13.73 -4.60
N MET A 410 -7.55 14.89 -5.20
CA MET A 410 -7.53 15.07 -6.65
C MET A 410 -6.09 15.12 -7.17
N SER A 411 -5.83 14.38 -8.25
CA SER A 411 -4.53 14.37 -8.93
C SER A 411 -4.27 15.67 -9.69
N THR A 412 -3.13 15.74 -10.37
CA THR A 412 -2.84 16.87 -11.28
C THR A 412 -3.71 16.87 -12.53
N ILE A 413 -4.42 15.78 -12.82
CA ILE A 413 -5.48 15.77 -13.84
C ILE A 413 -6.79 16.07 -13.14
N ASP A 414 -7.44 17.17 -13.52
CA ASP A 414 -8.73 17.55 -12.96
C ASP A 414 -9.76 16.42 -13.18
N GLY A 415 -10.53 16.13 -12.14
CA GLY A 415 -11.54 15.08 -12.18
C GLY A 415 -11.02 13.66 -11.97
N LEU A 416 -9.71 13.47 -11.80
CA LEU A 416 -9.11 12.20 -11.39
C LEU A 416 -8.78 12.27 -9.90
N PHE A 417 -9.52 11.49 -9.11
CA PHE A 417 -9.31 11.33 -7.67
C PHE A 417 -8.62 10.00 -7.41
N VAL A 418 -7.74 9.96 -6.41
CA VAL A 418 -6.99 8.74 -6.07
C VAL A 418 -7.07 8.49 -4.58
N LEU A 419 -7.49 7.29 -4.19
CA LEU A 419 -7.79 6.93 -2.80
C LEU A 419 -6.90 5.79 -2.30
N GLY A 420 -6.69 5.78 -0.99
CA GLY A 420 -5.98 4.71 -0.30
C GLY A 420 -4.53 4.58 -0.77
N GLU A 421 -4.04 3.35 -0.84
CA GLU A 421 -2.65 3.04 -1.19
C GLU A 421 -2.26 3.48 -2.63
N ALA A 422 -3.23 3.74 -3.49
CA ALA A 422 -2.95 4.24 -4.84
C ALA A 422 -2.44 5.68 -4.85
N ASN A 423 -2.68 6.46 -3.79
CA ASN A 423 -2.10 7.80 -3.60
C ASN A 423 -0.92 7.78 -2.61
N PHE A 424 -0.19 8.89 -2.51
CA PHE A 424 1.04 8.98 -1.70
C PHE A 424 0.86 9.61 -0.32
N SER A 425 -0.32 10.10 0.06
CA SER A 425 -0.46 11.31 0.88
C SER A 425 -0.22 11.22 2.39
N ASP A 426 -0.48 10.10 3.06
CA ASP A 426 -0.67 10.20 4.53
C ASP A 426 0.42 9.54 5.38
N HIS A 427 1.31 8.77 4.79
CA HIS A 427 2.25 7.94 5.56
C HIS A 427 3.73 8.37 5.48
N GLY A 428 4.05 9.32 4.63
CA GLY A 428 5.45 9.74 4.46
C GLY A 428 6.33 8.62 3.93
N ALA A 429 7.50 8.44 4.52
CA ALA A 429 8.50 7.47 4.06
C ALA A 429 8.36 6.08 4.72
N ASN A 430 7.49 5.94 5.70
CA ASN A 430 7.20 4.67 6.37
C ASN A 430 5.80 4.71 6.98
N ARG A 431 5.01 3.68 6.77
CA ARG A 431 3.68 3.56 7.32
C ARG A 431 3.70 2.82 8.67
N LEU A 432 3.02 3.37 9.65
CA LEU A 432 2.78 2.64 10.90
C LEU A 432 1.82 1.47 10.65
N GLY A 433 2.00 0.39 11.38
CA GLY A 433 1.10 -0.75 11.33
C GLY A 433 -0.35 -0.34 11.64
N ALA A 434 -1.31 -1.03 11.03
CA ALA A 434 -2.74 -0.81 11.19
C ALA A 434 -3.28 0.54 10.68
N SER A 435 -2.53 1.26 9.85
CA SER A 435 -2.92 2.57 9.30
C SER A 435 -3.47 2.51 7.87
N ALA A 436 -3.19 1.46 7.10
CA ALA A 436 -3.62 1.37 5.71
C ALA A 436 -5.14 1.26 5.56
N LEU A 437 -5.75 0.40 6.36
CA LEU A 437 -7.21 0.21 6.36
C LEU A 437 -7.93 1.48 6.81
N MET A 438 -7.37 2.17 7.80
CA MET A 438 -7.86 3.45 8.28
C MET A 438 -7.89 4.48 7.16
N GLN A 439 -6.81 4.62 6.40
CA GLN A 439 -6.74 5.58 5.29
C GLN A 439 -7.76 5.26 4.20
N GLY A 440 -7.86 4.00 3.77
CA GLY A 440 -8.82 3.61 2.74
C GLY A 440 -10.26 3.96 3.10
N LEU A 441 -10.65 3.68 4.34
CA LEU A 441 -12.00 3.99 4.84
C LEU A 441 -12.21 5.50 5.06
N ALA A 442 -11.19 6.22 5.52
CA ALA A 442 -11.26 7.69 5.62
C ALA A 442 -11.50 8.34 4.26
N ASP A 443 -10.69 7.95 3.28
CA ASP A 443 -10.77 8.51 1.92
C ASP A 443 -12.14 8.21 1.28
N GLY A 444 -12.62 6.96 1.38
CA GLY A 444 -13.85 6.51 0.73
C GLY A 444 -15.13 6.97 1.42
N TYR A 445 -15.21 6.86 2.74
CA TYR A 445 -16.44 7.19 3.48
C TYR A 445 -16.55 8.66 3.89
N PHE A 446 -15.43 9.32 4.20
CA PHE A 446 -15.47 10.62 4.89
C PHE A 446 -14.89 11.79 4.11
N ILE A 447 -14.01 11.57 3.15
CA ILE A 447 -13.34 12.66 2.42
C ILE A 447 -13.94 12.86 1.02
N ILE A 448 -13.93 11.80 0.20
CA ILE A 448 -14.38 11.90 -1.21
C ILE A 448 -15.81 12.41 -1.37
N PRO A 449 -16.77 12.12 -0.47
CA PRO A 449 -18.13 12.64 -0.58
C PRO A 449 -18.20 14.16 -0.65
N TYR A 450 -17.32 14.84 0.07
CA TYR A 450 -17.24 16.31 0.06
C TYR A 450 -16.42 16.83 -1.13
N THR A 451 -15.27 16.26 -1.37
CA THR A 451 -14.32 16.82 -2.35
C THR A 451 -14.76 16.59 -3.79
N ILE A 452 -15.36 15.43 -4.10
CA ILE A 452 -15.92 15.19 -5.43
C ILE A 452 -17.15 16.07 -5.68
N GLY A 453 -18.00 16.23 -4.66
CA GLY A 453 -19.15 17.11 -4.75
C GLY A 453 -18.77 18.57 -5.00
N GLY A 454 -17.70 19.03 -4.37
CA GLY A 454 -17.14 20.36 -4.62
C GLY A 454 -16.60 20.51 -6.05
N TYR A 455 -15.89 19.51 -6.55
CA TYR A 455 -15.40 19.50 -7.92
C TYR A 455 -16.54 19.56 -8.95
N LEU A 456 -17.53 18.70 -8.79
CA LEU A 456 -18.66 18.63 -9.72
C LEU A 456 -19.52 19.89 -9.70
N ALA A 457 -19.71 20.50 -8.52
CA ALA A 457 -20.47 21.73 -8.40
C ALA A 457 -19.74 22.96 -8.98
N GLY A 458 -18.41 22.98 -8.90
CA GLY A 458 -17.57 24.13 -9.28
C GLY A 458 -16.95 24.06 -10.66
N THR A 459 -17.18 22.98 -11.43
CA THR A 459 -16.50 22.75 -12.70
C THR A 459 -17.50 22.62 -13.84
N SER A 460 -17.23 23.30 -14.96
CA SER A 460 -18.00 23.12 -16.20
C SER A 460 -17.61 21.79 -16.84
N LEU A 461 -18.57 20.90 -16.98
CA LEU A 461 -18.38 19.57 -17.56
C LEU A 461 -19.36 19.36 -18.72
N PRO A 462 -19.01 19.82 -19.95
CA PRO A 462 -19.81 19.55 -21.13
C PRO A 462 -20.00 18.05 -21.34
N GLU A 463 -21.08 17.66 -21.98
CA GLU A 463 -21.34 16.25 -22.25
C GLU A 463 -20.21 15.63 -23.08
N VAL A 464 -19.66 14.50 -22.60
CA VAL A 464 -18.70 13.67 -23.31
C VAL A 464 -19.25 12.26 -23.37
N LYS A 465 -19.42 11.76 -24.59
CA LYS A 465 -19.87 10.39 -24.87
C LYS A 465 -18.70 9.53 -25.34
N THR A 466 -18.90 8.22 -25.34
CA THR A 466 -17.88 7.24 -25.75
C THR A 466 -17.55 7.28 -27.25
N ASP A 467 -18.29 8.01 -28.05
CA ASP A 467 -17.98 8.28 -29.45
C ASP A 467 -16.98 9.43 -29.67
N HIS A 468 -16.56 10.10 -28.59
CA HIS A 468 -15.51 11.12 -28.65
C HIS A 468 -14.19 10.51 -29.12
N ASP A 469 -13.45 11.25 -29.96
CA ASP A 469 -12.20 10.80 -30.60
C ASP A 469 -11.15 10.32 -29.57
N ALA A 470 -11.13 10.87 -28.36
CA ALA A 470 -10.21 10.47 -27.30
C ALA A 470 -10.36 8.99 -26.92
N PHE A 471 -11.57 8.45 -26.92
CA PHE A 471 -11.82 7.03 -26.67
C PHE A 471 -11.29 6.14 -27.79
N ALA A 472 -11.53 6.50 -29.04
CA ALA A 472 -11.04 5.76 -30.20
C ALA A 472 -9.50 5.75 -30.24
N LYS A 473 -8.86 6.88 -29.93
CA LYS A 473 -7.40 6.99 -29.87
C LYS A 473 -6.81 6.11 -28.76
N SER A 474 -7.40 6.14 -27.59
CA SER A 474 -6.98 5.29 -26.47
C SER A 474 -7.09 3.80 -26.82
N LYS A 475 -8.21 3.37 -27.40
CA LYS A 475 -8.39 1.99 -27.87
C LYS A 475 -7.33 1.58 -28.89
N ALA A 476 -7.03 2.46 -29.84
CA ALA A 476 -6.01 2.20 -30.86
C ALA A 476 -4.62 2.02 -30.25
N ASP A 477 -4.26 2.85 -29.28
CA ASP A 477 -2.97 2.76 -28.57
C ASP A 477 -2.86 1.43 -27.79
N ILE A 478 -3.93 1.02 -27.11
CA ILE A 478 -3.97 -0.24 -26.38
C ILE A 478 -3.87 -1.43 -27.34
N ASN A 479 -4.64 -1.44 -28.41
CA ASN A 479 -4.60 -2.50 -29.40
C ASN A 479 -3.22 -2.63 -30.06
N ALA A 480 -2.55 -1.53 -30.35
CA ALA A 480 -1.20 -1.53 -30.90
C ALA A 480 -0.21 -2.22 -29.96
N GLN A 481 -0.30 -1.97 -28.66
CA GLN A 481 0.54 -2.64 -27.67
C GLN A 481 0.22 -4.12 -27.55
N VAL A 482 -1.06 -4.50 -27.56
CA VAL A 482 -1.49 -5.90 -27.50
C VAL A 482 -0.98 -6.68 -28.73
N GLU A 483 -1.14 -6.13 -29.91
CA GLU A 483 -0.64 -6.75 -31.15
C GLU A 483 0.87 -6.89 -31.14
N LYS A 484 1.60 -5.88 -30.64
CA LYS A 484 3.05 -5.96 -30.49
C LYS A 484 3.46 -7.09 -29.55
N LEU A 485 2.82 -7.20 -28.39
CA LEU A 485 3.10 -8.28 -27.41
C LEU A 485 2.86 -9.68 -28.02
N LEU A 486 1.77 -9.87 -28.72
CA LEU A 486 1.41 -11.14 -29.33
C LEU A 486 2.31 -11.51 -30.52
N SER A 487 2.94 -10.54 -31.16
CA SER A 487 3.78 -10.74 -32.35
C SER A 487 5.22 -11.17 -32.06
N ILE A 488 5.72 -10.95 -30.85
CA ILE A 488 7.15 -11.15 -30.54
C ILE A 488 7.55 -12.62 -30.63
N LYS A 489 6.82 -13.52 -29.98
CA LYS A 489 7.02 -14.98 -30.03
C LYS A 489 8.48 -15.43 -29.76
N GLY A 490 9.09 -14.82 -28.75
CA GLY A 490 10.42 -15.20 -28.28
C GLY A 490 10.41 -16.49 -27.46
N ASP A 491 11.48 -16.72 -26.75
CA ASP A 491 11.71 -17.95 -25.97
C ASP A 491 11.70 -17.73 -24.44
N ARG A 492 11.49 -16.49 -23.99
CA ARG A 492 11.42 -16.17 -22.56
C ARG A 492 9.98 -15.99 -22.09
N THR A 493 9.63 -16.60 -20.96
CA THR A 493 8.31 -16.43 -20.37
C THR A 493 8.18 -15.05 -19.70
N VAL A 494 6.94 -14.57 -19.60
CA VAL A 494 6.64 -13.32 -18.87
C VAL A 494 7.10 -13.41 -17.41
N ASP A 495 6.88 -14.56 -16.77
CA ASP A 495 7.24 -14.77 -15.36
C ASP A 495 8.76 -14.76 -15.14
N GLU A 496 9.56 -15.31 -16.04
CA GLU A 496 11.03 -15.22 -15.95
C GLU A 496 11.51 -13.78 -15.91
N ILE A 497 10.98 -12.95 -16.80
CA ILE A 497 11.37 -11.54 -16.89
C ILE A 497 10.91 -10.78 -15.66
N HIS A 498 9.70 -11.06 -15.18
CA HIS A 498 9.19 -10.43 -13.97
C HIS A 498 9.99 -10.82 -12.72
N ARG A 499 10.38 -12.09 -12.60
CA ARG A 499 11.26 -12.56 -11.51
C ARG A 499 12.60 -11.85 -11.53
N GLU A 500 13.20 -11.67 -12.70
CA GLU A 500 14.47 -10.97 -12.86
C GLU A 500 14.36 -9.49 -12.45
N LEU A 501 13.31 -8.82 -12.89
CA LEU A 501 13.01 -7.44 -12.43
C LEU A 501 12.87 -7.37 -10.90
N GLY A 502 12.13 -8.30 -10.34
CA GLY A 502 11.91 -8.37 -8.89
C GLY A 502 13.21 -8.56 -8.11
N MET A 503 14.11 -9.39 -8.59
CA MET A 503 15.43 -9.59 -7.98
C MET A 503 16.30 -8.34 -8.06
N ILE A 504 16.29 -7.65 -9.19
CA ILE A 504 17.03 -6.39 -9.36
C ILE A 504 16.54 -5.35 -8.34
N LEU A 505 15.23 -5.17 -8.24
CA LEU A 505 14.62 -4.23 -7.30
C LEU A 505 14.89 -4.62 -5.84
N TRP A 506 14.80 -5.90 -5.52
CA TRP A 506 15.08 -6.39 -4.17
C TRP A 506 16.52 -6.17 -3.75
N ASP A 507 17.48 -6.46 -4.64
CA ASP A 507 18.89 -6.38 -4.34
C ASP A 507 19.39 -4.92 -4.24
N TYR A 508 18.89 -4.02 -5.09
CA TYR A 508 19.42 -2.66 -5.22
C TYR A 508 18.47 -1.56 -4.77
N CYS A 509 17.16 -1.80 -4.75
CA CYS A 509 16.14 -0.84 -4.35
C CYS A 509 15.23 -1.41 -3.26
N GLY A 510 15.82 -2.18 -2.35
CA GLY A 510 15.17 -2.83 -1.22
C GLY A 510 15.36 -2.08 0.10
N MET A 511 15.70 -2.81 1.15
CA MET A 511 15.84 -2.29 2.52
C MET A 511 17.00 -1.34 2.71
N SER A 512 18.10 -1.57 2.04
CA SER A 512 19.29 -0.70 2.07
C SER A 512 19.73 -0.44 0.65
N ARG A 513 20.11 0.79 0.38
CA ARG A 513 20.39 1.30 -0.96
C ARG A 513 21.71 2.07 -0.95
N ASP A 514 22.42 2.02 -2.05
CA ASP A 514 23.58 2.88 -2.29
C ASP A 514 23.54 3.39 -3.74
N MET A 515 24.21 4.49 -4.01
CA MET A 515 24.16 5.14 -5.33
C MET A 515 24.73 4.25 -6.44
N GLU A 516 25.82 3.53 -6.16
CA GLU A 516 26.44 2.62 -7.13
C GLU A 516 25.49 1.47 -7.50
N GLY A 517 24.87 0.85 -6.51
CA GLY A 517 23.88 -0.23 -6.71
C GLY A 517 22.66 0.25 -7.46
N LEU A 518 22.15 1.44 -7.16
CA LEU A 518 21.00 2.03 -7.85
C LEU A 518 21.31 2.35 -9.31
N GLU A 519 22.48 2.90 -9.60
CA GLU A 519 22.92 3.14 -10.99
C GLU A 519 23.05 1.84 -11.78
N LYS A 520 23.61 0.82 -11.16
CA LYS A 520 23.69 -0.53 -11.75
C LYS A 520 22.29 -1.11 -12.03
N ALA A 521 21.37 -0.99 -11.07
CA ALA A 521 19.99 -1.42 -11.24
C ALA A 521 19.29 -0.71 -12.40
N LEU A 522 19.50 0.59 -12.54
CA LEU A 522 18.95 1.37 -13.65
C LEU A 522 19.37 0.82 -15.01
N GLY A 523 20.67 0.55 -15.18
CA GLY A 523 21.22 -0.09 -16.39
C GLY A 523 20.64 -1.48 -16.63
N MET A 524 20.56 -2.31 -15.59
CA MET A 524 20.03 -3.67 -15.68
C MET A 524 18.54 -3.68 -16.06
N ILE A 525 17.73 -2.77 -15.50
CA ILE A 525 16.31 -2.66 -15.81
C ILE A 525 16.10 -2.23 -17.26
N ARG A 526 16.87 -1.26 -17.74
CA ARG A 526 16.81 -0.80 -19.13
C ARG A 526 17.16 -1.93 -20.11
N GLU A 527 18.18 -2.70 -19.81
CA GLU A 527 18.57 -3.87 -20.60
C GLU A 527 17.49 -4.94 -20.57
N LEU A 528 16.94 -5.27 -19.40
CA LEU A 528 15.86 -6.24 -19.25
C LEU A 528 14.61 -5.83 -20.02
N ARG A 529 14.27 -4.54 -20.00
CA ARG A 529 13.16 -3.98 -20.78
C ARG A 529 13.39 -4.15 -22.29
N ALA A 530 14.60 -3.91 -22.78
CA ALA A 530 14.95 -4.14 -24.19
C ALA A 530 14.83 -5.62 -24.55
N GLN A 531 15.28 -6.52 -23.69
CA GLN A 531 15.15 -7.98 -23.88
C GLN A 531 13.68 -8.40 -23.88
N PHE A 532 12.84 -7.86 -23.00
CA PHE A 532 11.40 -8.14 -22.96
C PHE A 532 10.74 -7.92 -24.32
N TRP A 533 10.99 -6.79 -24.95
CA TRP A 533 10.38 -6.44 -26.24
C TRP A 533 10.97 -7.19 -27.44
N LYS A 534 12.00 -8.01 -27.25
CA LYS A 534 12.59 -8.87 -28.29
C LYS A 534 12.31 -10.35 -28.06
N GLU A 535 12.26 -10.79 -26.80
CA GLU A 535 12.37 -12.20 -26.43
C GLU A 535 11.15 -12.76 -25.71
N VAL A 536 10.18 -11.93 -25.31
CA VAL A 536 9.01 -12.42 -24.56
C VAL A 536 8.12 -13.27 -25.44
N ASN A 537 7.62 -14.37 -24.88
CA ASN A 537 6.63 -15.21 -25.53
C ASN A 537 5.28 -15.08 -24.83
N VAL A 538 4.29 -14.54 -25.56
CA VAL A 538 2.92 -14.43 -25.11
C VAL A 538 2.05 -15.33 -25.98
N PRO A 539 1.68 -16.53 -25.51
CA PRO A 539 0.82 -17.44 -26.28
C PRO A 539 -0.63 -16.94 -26.28
N GLY A 540 -1.43 -17.52 -27.19
CA GLY A 540 -2.86 -17.24 -27.28
C GLY A 540 -3.20 -16.06 -28.17
N SER A 541 -4.41 -15.55 -28.04
CA SER A 541 -4.96 -14.46 -28.83
C SER A 541 -5.46 -13.30 -27.95
N SER A 542 -5.90 -12.22 -28.59
CA SER A 542 -6.52 -11.07 -27.91
C SER A 542 -8.04 -11.17 -27.78
N GLU A 543 -8.65 -12.24 -28.30
CA GLU A 543 -10.11 -12.35 -28.45
C GLU A 543 -10.78 -13.27 -27.42
N ASP A 544 -10.02 -13.78 -26.46
CA ASP A 544 -10.52 -14.67 -25.42
C ASP A 544 -9.78 -14.45 -24.10
N LEU A 545 -10.06 -15.31 -23.10
CA LEU A 545 -9.35 -15.31 -21.83
C LEU A 545 -7.88 -15.68 -22.07
N ASN A 546 -6.98 -14.71 -21.81
CA ASN A 546 -5.54 -14.89 -21.98
C ASN A 546 -4.76 -14.31 -20.81
N GLN A 547 -4.49 -15.13 -19.80
CA GLN A 547 -3.75 -14.70 -18.61
C GLN A 547 -2.29 -14.33 -18.92
N SER A 548 -1.67 -14.97 -19.89
CA SER A 548 -0.31 -14.64 -20.32
C SER A 548 -0.24 -13.21 -20.89
N LEU A 549 -1.23 -12.81 -21.67
CA LEU A 549 -1.33 -11.46 -22.20
C LEU A 549 -1.59 -10.43 -21.11
N GLU A 550 -2.45 -10.74 -20.14
CA GLU A 550 -2.68 -9.87 -18.98
C GLU A 550 -1.37 -9.62 -18.22
N ARG A 551 -0.63 -10.69 -17.91
CA ARG A 551 0.65 -10.59 -17.21
C ARG A 551 1.70 -9.84 -18.04
N ALA A 552 1.76 -10.07 -19.34
CA ALA A 552 2.69 -9.40 -20.22
C ALA A 552 2.49 -7.88 -20.22
N GLY A 553 1.24 -7.42 -20.28
CA GLY A 553 0.90 -6.00 -20.19
C GLY A 553 1.31 -5.39 -18.86
N ARG A 554 1.06 -6.09 -17.76
CA ARG A 554 1.45 -5.65 -16.40
C ARG A 554 2.96 -5.60 -16.23
N VAL A 555 3.67 -6.61 -16.73
CA VAL A 555 5.15 -6.65 -16.65
C VAL A 555 5.77 -5.57 -17.52
N ALA A 556 5.22 -5.28 -18.69
CA ALA A 556 5.66 -4.14 -19.50
C ALA A 556 5.60 -2.82 -18.70
N ASP A 557 4.50 -2.61 -17.97
CA ASP A 557 4.34 -1.43 -17.10
C ASP A 557 5.27 -1.47 -15.88
N PHE A 558 5.47 -2.62 -15.26
CA PHE A 558 6.42 -2.77 -14.14
C PHE A 558 7.87 -2.49 -14.54
N LEU A 559 8.27 -2.87 -15.76
CA LEU A 559 9.62 -2.58 -16.26
C LEU A 559 9.86 -1.08 -16.40
N GLU A 560 8.91 -0.35 -16.95
CA GLU A 560 8.98 1.10 -17.04
C GLU A 560 8.90 1.75 -15.66
N PHE A 561 7.99 1.28 -14.82
CA PHE A 561 7.78 1.81 -13.48
C PHE A 561 8.95 1.53 -12.53
N GLY A 562 9.56 0.34 -12.62
CA GLY A 562 10.76 -0.01 -11.85
C GLY A 562 11.92 0.93 -12.13
N GLU A 563 12.06 1.39 -13.37
CA GLU A 563 13.01 2.43 -13.73
C GLU A 563 12.71 3.74 -12.99
N LEU A 564 11.45 4.17 -12.93
CA LEU A 564 11.04 5.37 -12.20
C LEU A 564 11.34 5.25 -10.70
N MET A 565 11.09 4.08 -10.10
CA MET A 565 11.43 3.82 -8.68
C MET A 565 12.91 4.03 -8.41
N VAL A 566 13.78 3.52 -9.28
CA VAL A 566 15.24 3.64 -9.14
C VAL A 566 15.68 5.08 -9.38
N VAL A 567 15.13 5.77 -10.37
CA VAL A 567 15.42 7.19 -10.64
C VAL A 567 15.06 8.06 -9.43
N ASP A 568 13.92 7.82 -8.80
CA ASP A 568 13.51 8.54 -7.60
C ASP A 568 14.47 8.28 -6.43
N ALA A 569 14.86 7.01 -6.23
CA ALA A 569 15.81 6.65 -5.18
C ALA A 569 17.19 7.30 -5.40
N LEU A 570 17.66 7.35 -6.64
CA LEU A 570 18.91 8.03 -7.00
C LEU A 570 18.87 9.54 -6.73
N ASN A 571 17.71 10.16 -6.95
CA ASN A 571 17.54 11.59 -6.73
C ASN A 571 17.54 11.97 -5.25
N ARG A 572 17.16 11.07 -4.36
CA ARG A 572 17.00 11.36 -2.92
C ARG A 572 18.24 10.95 -2.14
N GLU A 573 19.18 11.88 -2.01
CA GLU A 573 20.46 11.67 -1.31
C GLU A 573 20.33 11.91 0.19
N GLU A 574 19.42 11.19 0.82
CA GLU A 574 19.17 11.17 2.26
C GLU A 574 18.71 9.77 2.65
N SER A 575 18.58 9.51 3.93
CA SER A 575 17.76 8.39 4.44
C SER A 575 16.53 8.93 5.13
N CYS A 576 15.37 8.39 4.78
CA CYS A 576 14.12 8.67 5.48
C CYS A 576 13.25 7.41 5.43
N GLY A 577 12.81 6.93 6.61
CA GLY A 577 11.96 5.75 6.72
C GLY A 577 12.49 4.55 5.95
N CYS A 578 11.69 4.07 5.01
CA CYS A 578 12.04 2.90 4.18
C CYS A 578 13.02 3.20 3.04
N HIS A 579 13.27 4.47 2.72
CA HIS A 579 14.35 4.85 1.83
C HIS A 579 15.64 5.01 2.66
N PHE A 580 16.40 3.94 2.77
CA PHE A 580 17.62 3.91 3.55
C PHE A 580 18.85 3.89 2.64
N ASN A 581 19.57 5.01 2.62
CA ASN A 581 20.81 5.18 1.89
C ASN A 581 21.99 4.91 2.84
N LEU A 582 22.81 3.94 2.50
CA LEU A 582 23.96 3.53 3.33
C LEU A 582 24.97 4.65 3.59
N ALA A 583 25.05 5.65 2.70
CA ALA A 583 25.90 6.83 2.89
C ALA A 583 25.29 7.87 3.85
N CYS A 584 24.02 7.74 4.22
CA CYS A 584 23.27 8.72 5.02
C CYS A 584 22.74 8.08 6.30
N GLN A 585 23.64 7.83 7.25
CA GLN A 585 23.33 7.20 8.53
C GLN A 585 23.87 8.05 9.68
N THR A 586 23.20 7.97 10.83
CA THR A 586 23.75 8.46 12.09
C THR A 586 24.88 7.54 12.58
N GLU A 587 25.60 7.96 13.61
CA GLU A 587 26.61 7.11 14.26
C GLU A 587 25.99 5.81 14.83
N ASP A 588 24.72 5.85 15.18
CA ASP A 588 23.95 4.71 15.68
C ASP A 588 23.33 3.85 14.56
N HIS A 589 23.67 4.09 13.32
CA HIS A 589 23.14 3.42 12.12
C HIS A 589 21.64 3.61 11.91
N GLU A 590 21.09 4.75 12.33
CA GLU A 590 19.73 5.16 12.04
C GLU A 590 19.65 6.02 10.78
N ALA A 591 18.46 6.13 10.21
CA ALA A 591 18.22 6.94 9.03
C ALA A 591 18.50 8.43 9.31
N LEU A 592 19.42 9.01 8.57
CA LEU A 592 19.78 10.42 8.65
C LEU A 592 19.14 11.20 7.52
N ARG A 593 18.15 12.02 7.85
CA ARG A 593 17.51 12.92 6.87
C ARG A 593 18.38 14.14 6.59
N ASP A 594 18.15 14.70 5.42
CA ASP A 594 18.65 16.02 5.04
C ASP A 594 17.46 16.97 4.85
N ASP A 595 16.98 17.54 5.94
CA ASP A 595 15.80 18.41 5.93
C ASP A 595 16.03 19.74 5.18
N ALA A 596 17.28 20.18 5.06
CA ALA A 596 17.62 21.38 4.31
C ALA A 596 17.40 21.23 2.80
N ASN A 597 17.67 20.04 2.25
CA ASN A 597 17.63 19.79 0.82
C ASN A 597 16.49 18.86 0.36
N TYR A 598 15.94 18.02 1.24
CA TYR A 598 14.99 16.97 0.85
C TYR A 598 13.68 16.95 1.62
N CYS A 599 13.36 17.99 2.41
CA CYS A 599 12.07 18.08 3.09
C CYS A 599 10.96 18.48 2.11
N HIS A 600 10.71 17.60 1.16
CA HIS A 600 9.72 17.79 0.10
C HIS A 600 9.22 16.46 -0.45
N VAL A 601 8.10 16.51 -1.13
CA VAL A 601 7.58 15.41 -1.96
C VAL A 601 8.25 15.49 -3.33
N ASN A 602 8.77 14.37 -3.82
CA ASN A 602 9.17 14.26 -5.23
C ASN A 602 7.96 13.86 -6.06
N ALA A 603 7.57 14.70 -7.00
CA ALA A 603 6.46 14.43 -7.91
C ALA A 603 6.98 14.41 -9.35
N TRP A 604 6.89 13.25 -9.99
CA TRP A 604 7.44 13.02 -11.32
C TRP A 604 6.37 13.20 -12.39
N GLU A 605 6.72 13.90 -13.47
CA GLU A 605 5.89 14.11 -14.65
C GLU A 605 6.45 13.33 -15.82
N PHE A 606 5.59 12.57 -16.48
CA PHE A 606 5.94 11.79 -17.66
C PHE A 606 6.24 12.69 -18.87
N GLN A 607 7.36 12.45 -19.55
CA GLN A 607 7.79 13.23 -20.72
C GLN A 607 7.90 12.40 -22.00
N GLY A 608 7.50 11.14 -21.95
CA GLY A 608 7.61 10.19 -23.06
C GLY A 608 8.45 8.98 -22.69
N ASN A 609 8.30 7.89 -23.45
CA ASN A 609 8.97 6.62 -23.16
C ASN A 609 10.50 6.70 -23.30
N GLU A 610 11.00 7.58 -24.15
CA GLU A 610 12.43 7.73 -24.42
C GLU A 610 13.05 8.97 -23.75
N ALA A 611 12.25 9.70 -22.96
CA ALA A 611 12.69 10.91 -22.29
C ALA A 611 12.78 10.71 -20.78
N SER A 612 13.67 11.44 -20.13
CA SER A 612 13.73 11.49 -18.67
C SER A 612 12.49 12.21 -18.12
N PRO A 613 11.87 11.70 -17.06
CA PRO A 613 10.75 12.41 -16.44
C PRO A 613 11.20 13.72 -15.80
N THR A 614 10.28 14.67 -15.70
CA THR A 614 10.54 15.94 -15.02
C THR A 614 10.22 15.83 -13.54
N LEU A 615 11.16 16.24 -12.69
CA LEU A 615 10.95 16.30 -11.25
C LEU A 615 10.32 17.62 -10.85
N HIS A 616 9.18 17.53 -10.16
CA HIS A 616 8.59 18.64 -9.41
C HIS A 616 8.75 18.34 -7.92
N THR A 617 9.01 19.36 -7.13
CA THR A 617 9.13 19.22 -5.68
C THR A 617 8.04 20.02 -4.98
N GLU A 618 7.40 19.41 -3.99
CA GLU A 618 6.45 20.08 -3.11
C GLU A 618 7.07 20.21 -1.73
N PRO A 619 7.38 21.43 -1.27
CA PRO A 619 7.91 21.61 0.08
C PRO A 619 6.95 21.09 1.15
N LEU A 620 7.49 20.36 2.12
CA LEU A 620 6.75 19.94 3.31
C LEU A 620 7.05 20.95 4.42
N VAL A 621 6.02 21.65 4.87
CA VAL A 621 6.11 22.67 5.91
C VAL A 621 5.50 22.12 7.19
N PHE A 622 6.29 22.10 8.27
CA PHE A 622 5.86 21.65 9.58
C PHE A 622 5.68 22.87 10.50
N GLU A 623 4.45 23.25 10.74
CA GLU A 623 4.07 24.40 11.58
C GLU A 623 3.71 23.96 13.01
N ASN A 624 3.32 22.72 13.20
CA ASN A 624 2.78 22.20 14.46
C ASN A 624 3.67 21.16 15.14
N VAL A 625 4.55 20.54 14.39
CA VAL A 625 5.58 19.59 14.89
C VAL A 625 6.93 20.03 14.35
N GLU A 626 7.98 19.81 15.13
CA GLU A 626 9.34 20.09 14.72
C GLU A 626 10.00 18.81 14.23
N PRO A 627 10.52 18.78 12.99
CA PRO A 627 11.28 17.63 12.52
C PRO A 627 12.53 17.41 13.39
N THR A 628 12.60 16.23 13.99
CA THR A 628 13.74 15.83 14.83
C THR A 628 14.31 14.52 14.32
N GLN A 629 15.52 14.18 14.76
CA GLN A 629 16.08 12.86 14.47
C GLN A 629 15.16 11.78 15.07
N ARG A 630 14.64 10.90 14.23
CA ARG A 630 13.78 9.81 14.68
C ARG A 630 14.60 8.82 15.51
N SER A 631 14.12 8.50 16.71
CA SER A 631 14.74 7.53 17.61
C SER A 631 13.69 6.67 18.29
N TYR A 632 13.98 5.39 18.42
CA TYR A 632 13.16 4.39 19.10
C TYR A 632 13.94 3.67 20.23
N LYS A 633 15.06 4.27 20.66
CA LYS A 633 15.90 3.80 21.77
C LYS A 633 15.25 3.99 23.13
#